data_f52b9416aebcdd8836db0efaa804fbc8
#
_entry.id   f52b9416aebcdd8836db0efaa804fbc8
#
_cell.length_a   1.000
_cell.length_b   1.000
_cell.length_c   1.000
_cell.angle_alpha   90.00
_cell.angle_beta   90.00
_cell.angle_gamma   90.00
#
_symmetry.space_group_name_H-M   'P 1'
#
loop_
_entity.id
_entity.type
_entity.pdbx_description
1 polymer ?
#
loop_
_entity_poly.entity_id
_entity_poly.type
_entity_poly.pdbx_seq_one_letter_code
_entity_poly.pdbx_strand_id
1 'polypeptide(L)'
;SHVAPLYHEAVKSALQEISSEIFSFVFEAGEKNKNLNTVQELYKTLIENEMDRKGLLVALGGGVVGDLTGFGASTYLRGIDFIQVPTTLLAQVDSSVGGKTGVDFLQYKNMVGAFHQPRLVYMNMSTLQSLPNREFTCGMGEILKTGLICDEEFFRFVCKNQPEISKLDLSMLSRMIRRCCEIKAGVVAVSYTHLRAHETPEHL
;
A
#
# COMPACT_ATOMS: atom_id res chain seq x y z
N SER A 1 2.67 13.17 8.45
CA SER A 1 3.00 12.33 7.30
C SER A 1 4.25 12.85 6.59
N HIS A 2 5.12 11.95 6.12
CA HIS A 2 6.28 12.29 5.29
C HIS A 2 5.89 12.44 3.81
N VAL A 3 4.80 11.84 3.41
CA VAL A 3 4.33 11.77 2.01
C VAL A 3 3.51 13.00 1.62
N ALA A 4 2.67 13.51 2.52
CA ALA A 4 1.77 14.62 2.22
C ALA A 4 2.50 15.88 1.70
N PRO A 5 3.61 16.35 2.30
CA PRO A 5 4.32 17.52 1.79
C PRO A 5 4.87 17.36 0.37
N LEU A 6 5.08 16.11 -0.07
CA LEU A 6 5.69 15.81 -1.38
C LEU A 6 4.65 15.65 -2.50
N TYR A 7 3.52 15.02 -2.20
CA TYR A 7 2.61 14.52 -3.24
C TYR A 7 1.15 14.93 -3.08
N HIS A 8 0.74 15.43 -1.90
CA HIS A 8 -0.66 15.72 -1.61
C HIS A 8 -1.27 16.72 -2.61
N GLU A 9 -0.60 17.85 -2.85
CA GLU A 9 -1.14 18.90 -3.73
C GLU A 9 -1.25 18.43 -5.19
N ALA A 10 -0.29 17.64 -5.68
CA ALA A 10 -0.35 17.11 -7.04
C ALA A 10 -1.53 16.12 -7.21
N VAL A 11 -1.74 15.23 -6.24
CA VAL A 11 -2.86 14.29 -6.26
C VAL A 11 -4.19 15.02 -6.10
N LYS A 12 -4.28 15.99 -5.18
CA LYS A 12 -5.48 16.80 -4.99
C LYS A 12 -5.86 17.56 -6.25
N SER A 13 -4.89 18.21 -6.91
CA SER A 13 -5.13 18.93 -8.18
C SER A 13 -5.64 18.01 -9.27
N ALA A 14 -5.07 16.80 -9.42
CA ALA A 14 -5.55 15.83 -10.39
C ALA A 14 -6.99 15.37 -10.09
N LEU A 15 -7.33 15.19 -8.81
CA LEU A 15 -8.69 14.81 -8.41
C LEU A 15 -9.71 15.95 -8.58
N GLN A 16 -9.28 17.21 -8.50
CA GLN A 16 -10.15 18.38 -8.74
C GLN A 16 -10.68 18.48 -10.17
N GLU A 17 -10.04 17.79 -11.13
CA GLU A 17 -10.54 17.68 -12.50
C GLU A 17 -11.84 16.86 -12.60
N ILE A 18 -12.09 15.97 -11.61
CA ILE A 18 -13.22 15.04 -11.61
C ILE A 18 -14.18 15.23 -10.43
N SER A 19 -13.80 15.98 -9.39
CA SER A 19 -14.64 16.25 -8.22
C SER A 19 -14.35 17.63 -7.67
N SER A 20 -15.39 18.37 -7.30
CA SER A 20 -15.29 19.67 -6.59
C SER A 20 -15.19 19.50 -5.08
N GLU A 21 -15.65 18.38 -4.54
CA GLU A 21 -15.70 18.09 -3.10
C GLU A 21 -14.53 17.17 -2.71
N ILE A 22 -13.42 17.78 -2.29
CA ILE A 22 -12.22 17.05 -1.87
C ILE A 22 -11.74 17.59 -0.53
N PHE A 23 -11.65 16.72 0.44
CA PHE A 23 -11.03 17.01 1.73
C PHE A 23 -9.92 15.99 2.03
N SER A 24 -9.13 16.25 3.03
CA SER A 24 -7.96 15.45 3.32
C SER A 24 -7.83 15.15 4.80
N PHE A 25 -7.51 13.91 5.12
CA PHE A 25 -7.14 13.46 6.44
C PHE A 25 -5.65 13.08 6.45
N VAL A 26 -4.85 13.79 7.23
CA VAL A 26 -3.40 13.56 7.33
C VAL A 26 -3.06 13.21 8.76
N PHE A 27 -2.51 12.02 9.00
CA PHE A 27 -2.08 11.58 10.30
C PHE A 27 -0.56 11.41 10.40
N GLU A 28 -0.04 11.27 11.60
CA GLU A 28 1.39 11.14 11.88
C GLU A 28 1.94 9.84 11.29
N ALA A 29 3.14 9.89 10.70
CA ALA A 29 3.80 8.71 10.13
C ALA A 29 4.24 7.72 11.22
N GLY A 30 4.33 6.46 10.85
CA GLY A 30 4.85 5.37 11.68
C GLY A 30 3.78 4.35 12.05
N GLU A 31 4.24 3.11 12.25
CA GLU A 31 3.39 1.96 12.59
C GLU A 31 2.57 2.17 13.85
N LYS A 32 3.10 2.89 14.86
CA LYS A 32 2.37 3.22 16.10
C LYS A 32 1.01 3.89 15.87
N ASN A 33 0.82 4.55 14.72
CA ASN A 33 -0.40 5.24 14.35
C ASN A 33 -1.35 4.36 13.50
N LYS A 34 -0.97 3.12 13.21
CA LYS A 34 -1.80 2.13 12.54
C LYS A 34 -2.73 1.44 13.55
N ASN A 35 -3.68 2.15 14.11
CA ASN A 35 -4.51 1.67 15.22
C ASN A 35 -5.95 2.17 15.12
N LEU A 36 -6.83 1.64 15.98
CA LEU A 36 -8.26 1.99 15.98
C LEU A 36 -8.53 3.46 16.33
N ASN A 37 -7.68 4.11 17.11
CA ASN A 37 -7.87 5.54 17.44
C ASN A 37 -7.73 6.40 16.19
N THR A 38 -6.71 6.12 15.35
CA THR A 38 -6.53 6.82 14.08
C THR A 38 -7.68 6.55 13.11
N VAL A 39 -8.26 5.33 13.13
CA VAL A 39 -9.46 5.00 12.35
C VAL A 39 -10.67 5.80 12.84
N GLN A 40 -10.84 5.98 14.16
CA GLN A 40 -11.90 6.82 14.71
C GLN A 40 -11.77 8.29 14.28
N GLU A 41 -10.55 8.84 14.26
CA GLU A 41 -10.32 10.19 13.74
C GLU A 41 -10.64 10.30 12.23
N LEU A 42 -10.32 9.26 11.46
CA LEU A 42 -10.74 9.17 10.06
C LEU A 42 -12.27 9.21 9.97
N TYR A 43 -13.01 8.38 10.72
CA TYR A 43 -14.46 8.38 10.69
C TYR A 43 -15.06 9.74 11.07
N LYS A 44 -14.50 10.38 12.09
CA LYS A 44 -14.91 11.73 12.49
C LYS A 44 -14.76 12.71 11.32
N THR A 45 -13.61 12.69 10.65
CA THR A 45 -13.38 13.54 9.47
C THR A 45 -14.38 13.25 8.35
N LEU A 46 -14.70 11.97 8.08
CA LEU A 46 -15.67 11.59 7.06
C LEU A 46 -17.08 12.09 7.38
N ILE A 47 -17.50 11.99 8.66
CA ILE A 47 -18.82 12.44 9.13
C ILE A 47 -18.92 13.97 9.08
N GLU A 48 -17.89 14.68 9.54
CA GLU A 48 -17.86 16.16 9.55
C GLU A 48 -17.90 16.76 8.13
N ASN A 49 -17.43 16.00 7.13
CA ASN A 49 -17.51 16.38 5.71
C ASN A 49 -18.69 15.70 4.97
N GLU A 50 -19.65 15.17 5.69
CA GLU A 50 -20.90 14.59 5.15
C GLU A 50 -20.67 13.52 4.07
N MET A 51 -19.57 12.75 4.17
CA MET A 51 -19.24 11.69 3.21
C MET A 51 -20.33 10.62 3.18
N ASP A 52 -20.95 10.44 2.04
CA ASP A 52 -21.96 9.43 1.80
C ASP A 52 -21.39 8.09 1.27
N ARG A 53 -22.26 7.14 0.95
CA ARG A 53 -21.87 5.81 0.40
C ARG A 53 -21.28 5.85 -0.99
N LYS A 54 -21.41 6.94 -1.72
CA LYS A 54 -20.82 7.13 -3.06
C LYS A 54 -19.44 7.77 -2.96
N GLY A 55 -19.04 8.18 -1.77
CA GLY A 55 -17.72 8.73 -1.52
C GLY A 55 -16.60 7.73 -1.80
N LEU A 56 -15.45 8.24 -2.20
CA LEU A 56 -14.26 7.47 -2.54
C LEU A 56 -13.09 7.91 -1.65
N LEU A 57 -12.46 6.96 -0.96
CA LEU A 57 -11.21 7.23 -0.24
C LEU A 57 -9.99 7.03 -1.14
N VAL A 58 -9.02 7.93 -1.06
CA VAL A 58 -7.74 7.83 -1.76
C VAL A 58 -6.61 7.68 -0.75
N ALA A 59 -6.05 6.48 -0.67
CA ALA A 59 -4.94 6.15 0.22
C ALA A 59 -3.60 6.55 -0.43
N LEU A 60 -3.09 7.75 -0.14
CA LEU A 60 -1.80 8.23 -0.63
C LEU A 60 -0.71 8.00 0.42
N GLY A 61 0.13 6.99 0.23
CA GLY A 61 1.21 6.68 1.18
C GLY A 61 1.79 5.28 1.09
N GLY A 62 2.51 4.87 2.12
CA GLY A 62 3.02 3.52 2.28
C GLY A 62 1.96 2.54 2.81
N GLY A 63 2.37 1.33 3.19
CA GLY A 63 1.48 0.26 3.64
C GLY A 63 0.59 0.64 4.82
N VAL A 64 1.12 1.40 5.79
CA VAL A 64 0.32 1.90 6.95
C VAL A 64 -0.90 2.69 6.48
N VAL A 65 -0.72 3.59 5.50
CA VAL A 65 -1.81 4.40 4.97
C VAL A 65 -2.79 3.53 4.18
N GLY A 66 -2.29 2.64 3.33
CA GLY A 66 -3.11 1.73 2.54
C GLY A 66 -4.00 0.85 3.42
N ASP A 67 -3.40 0.20 4.41
CA ASP A 67 -4.09 -0.72 5.32
C ASP A 67 -5.14 -0.01 6.19
N LEU A 68 -4.78 1.13 6.79
CA LEU A 68 -5.68 1.91 7.64
C LEU A 68 -6.85 2.48 6.83
N THR A 69 -6.57 3.07 5.66
CA THR A 69 -7.61 3.63 4.80
C THR A 69 -8.54 2.54 4.27
N GLY A 70 -7.98 1.41 3.83
CA GLY A 70 -8.77 0.28 3.34
C GLY A 70 -9.66 -0.32 4.43
N PHE A 71 -9.15 -0.44 5.66
CA PHE A 71 -9.96 -0.87 6.81
C PHE A 71 -11.04 0.15 7.15
N GLY A 72 -10.70 1.44 7.19
CA GLY A 72 -11.67 2.51 7.38
C GLY A 72 -12.77 2.49 6.30
N ALA A 73 -12.39 2.31 5.04
CA ALA A 73 -13.33 2.17 3.92
C ALA A 73 -14.24 0.96 4.08
N SER A 74 -13.72 -0.19 4.52
CA SER A 74 -14.48 -1.43 4.68
C SER A 74 -15.58 -1.34 5.74
N THR A 75 -15.41 -0.48 6.72
CA THR A 75 -16.26 -0.39 7.92
C THR A 75 -17.15 0.86 7.95
N TYR A 76 -16.70 1.96 7.34
CA TYR A 76 -17.50 3.18 7.24
C TYR A 76 -18.75 2.93 6.40
N LEU A 77 -19.95 3.28 6.93
CA LEU A 77 -21.26 3.04 6.32
C LEU A 77 -21.49 1.60 5.81
N ARG A 78 -20.82 0.61 6.40
CA ARG A 78 -20.79 -0.82 6.01
C ARG A 78 -20.03 -1.09 4.70
N GLY A 79 -19.16 -0.20 4.31
CA GLY A 79 -18.29 -0.30 3.15
C GLY A 79 -18.52 0.80 2.12
N ILE A 80 -17.45 1.52 1.82
CA ILE A 80 -17.35 2.48 0.72
C ILE A 80 -16.13 2.12 -0.14
N ASP A 81 -16.08 2.66 -1.34
CA ASP A 81 -14.99 2.40 -2.25
C ASP A 81 -13.70 3.12 -1.82
N PHE A 82 -12.56 2.52 -2.18
CA PHE A 82 -11.27 3.18 -2.03
C PHE A 82 -10.32 2.82 -3.16
N ILE A 83 -9.32 3.67 -3.37
CA ILE A 83 -8.18 3.42 -4.25
C ILE A 83 -6.88 3.59 -3.48
N GLN A 84 -5.82 2.95 -3.95
CA GLN A 84 -4.49 3.07 -3.35
C GLN A 84 -3.52 3.78 -4.30
N VAL A 85 -2.74 4.69 -3.74
CA VAL A 85 -1.60 5.36 -4.40
C VAL A 85 -0.35 5.06 -3.56
N PRO A 86 0.21 3.83 -3.68
CA PRO A 86 1.34 3.40 -2.86
C PRO A 86 2.62 4.14 -3.25
N THR A 87 3.30 4.71 -2.25
CA THR A 87 4.51 5.52 -2.44
C THR A 87 5.80 4.88 -1.93
N THR A 88 5.71 3.70 -1.31
CA THR A 88 6.89 2.91 -0.91
C THR A 88 7.01 1.65 -1.76
N LEU A 89 8.25 1.18 -1.97
CA LEU A 89 8.47 -0.04 -2.75
C LEU A 89 7.73 -1.24 -2.15
N LEU A 90 7.80 -1.42 -0.81
CA LEU A 90 7.08 -2.49 -0.12
C LEU A 90 5.56 -2.41 -0.35
N ALA A 91 4.98 -1.21 -0.31
CA ALA A 91 3.55 -1.06 -0.58
C ALA A 91 3.20 -1.38 -2.04
N GLN A 92 4.05 -1.01 -2.99
CA GLN A 92 3.82 -1.30 -4.41
C GLN A 92 3.88 -2.79 -4.73
N VAL A 93 4.79 -3.55 -4.10
CA VAL A 93 4.97 -4.98 -4.43
C VAL A 93 4.24 -5.93 -3.51
N ASP A 94 3.79 -5.47 -2.35
CA ASP A 94 3.19 -6.33 -1.33
C ASP A 94 1.86 -5.85 -0.80
N SER A 95 1.80 -4.82 0.03
CA SER A 95 0.59 -4.50 0.80
C SER A 95 -0.58 -4.00 -0.04
N SER A 96 -0.35 -3.41 -1.22
CA SER A 96 -1.43 -2.97 -2.11
C SER A 96 -2.09 -4.12 -2.90
N VAL A 97 -1.54 -5.33 -2.85
CA VAL A 97 -2.03 -6.48 -3.61
C VAL A 97 -2.70 -7.47 -2.68
N GLY A 98 -3.97 -7.79 -2.94
CA GLY A 98 -4.69 -8.84 -2.24
C GLY A 98 -5.81 -8.38 -1.31
N GLY A 99 -5.98 -7.07 -1.10
CA GLY A 99 -7.12 -6.52 -0.35
C GLY A 99 -7.12 -6.81 1.14
N LYS A 100 -6.00 -7.25 1.72
CA LYS A 100 -5.86 -7.32 3.18
C LYS A 100 -5.74 -5.90 3.71
N THR A 101 -6.63 -5.51 4.60
CA THR A 101 -6.63 -4.21 5.24
C THR A 101 -6.78 -4.38 6.74
N GLY A 102 -6.18 -3.51 7.54
CA GLY A 102 -6.27 -3.68 8.98
C GLY A 102 -5.38 -2.74 9.77
N VAL A 103 -5.52 -2.87 11.07
CA VAL A 103 -4.78 -2.09 12.05
C VAL A 103 -4.24 -2.97 13.16
N ASP A 104 -3.27 -2.45 13.86
CA ASP A 104 -2.69 -3.08 15.03
C ASP A 104 -3.64 -2.93 16.23
N PHE A 105 -3.63 -3.91 17.10
CA PHE A 105 -4.41 -3.89 18.33
C PHE A 105 -3.57 -4.34 19.51
N LEU A 106 -3.46 -3.50 20.52
CA LEU A 106 -2.52 -3.67 21.63
C LEU A 106 -1.08 -3.82 21.09
N GLN A 107 -0.38 -4.91 21.45
CA GLN A 107 0.97 -5.23 20.97
C GLN A 107 0.99 -6.11 19.70
N TYR A 108 -0.18 -6.48 19.18
CA TYR A 108 -0.29 -7.39 18.05
C TYR A 108 -0.51 -6.63 16.74
N LYS A 109 0.29 -6.97 15.72
CA LYS A 109 0.17 -6.39 14.39
C LYS A 109 -0.98 -6.99 13.60
N ASN A 110 -1.70 -6.13 12.85
CA ASN A 110 -2.73 -6.53 11.88
C ASN A 110 -3.85 -7.42 12.44
N MET A 111 -4.15 -7.33 13.74
CA MET A 111 -5.13 -8.21 14.39
C MET A 111 -6.58 -7.84 14.09
N VAL A 112 -6.84 -6.58 13.78
CA VAL A 112 -8.18 -6.10 13.46
C VAL A 112 -8.20 -5.64 12.02
N GLY A 113 -8.95 -6.32 11.17
CA GLY A 113 -8.93 -6.02 9.74
C GLY A 113 -10.10 -6.65 8.98
N ALA A 114 -10.11 -6.35 7.69
CA ALA A 114 -11.08 -6.86 6.74
C ALA A 114 -10.42 -7.14 5.39
N PHE A 115 -11.01 -8.06 4.64
CA PHE A 115 -10.71 -8.18 3.20
C PHE A 115 -11.54 -7.16 2.44
N HIS A 116 -10.89 -6.13 1.92
CA HIS A 116 -11.52 -5.07 1.13
C HIS A 116 -10.63 -4.71 -0.05
N GLN A 117 -11.08 -5.06 -1.27
CA GLN A 117 -10.29 -4.82 -2.46
C GLN A 117 -10.39 -3.35 -2.88
N PRO A 118 -9.27 -2.68 -3.17
CA PRO A 118 -9.30 -1.36 -3.78
C PRO A 118 -9.88 -1.42 -5.20
N ARG A 119 -10.60 -0.39 -5.60
CA ARG A 119 -11.09 -0.25 -6.99
C ARG A 119 -9.96 -0.06 -7.98
N LEU A 120 -8.88 0.56 -7.55
CA LEU A 120 -7.69 0.82 -8.34
C LEU A 120 -6.46 0.89 -7.43
N VAL A 121 -5.34 0.39 -7.92
CA VAL A 121 -4.01 0.66 -7.36
C VAL A 121 -3.20 1.42 -8.41
N TYR A 122 -2.94 2.71 -8.14
CA TYR A 122 -2.15 3.55 -9.03
C TYR A 122 -0.70 3.65 -8.54
N MET A 123 0.21 3.01 -9.25
CA MET A 123 1.63 2.96 -8.90
C MET A 123 2.44 3.93 -9.78
N ASN A 124 2.98 4.98 -9.16
CA ASN A 124 3.92 5.89 -9.82
C ASN A 124 5.34 5.60 -9.33
N MET A 125 6.19 5.06 -10.21
CA MET A 125 7.57 4.68 -9.87
C MET A 125 8.43 5.88 -9.46
N SER A 126 8.10 7.10 -9.91
CA SER A 126 8.85 8.30 -9.54
C SER A 126 8.79 8.61 -8.03
N THR A 127 7.77 8.11 -7.32
CA THR A 127 7.68 8.25 -5.86
C THR A 127 8.84 7.57 -5.13
N LEU A 128 9.46 6.56 -5.75
CA LEU A 128 10.60 5.85 -5.19
C LEU A 128 11.88 6.69 -5.17
N GLN A 129 11.95 7.78 -5.96
CA GLN A 129 13.09 8.69 -5.97
C GLN A 129 13.22 9.48 -4.66
N SER A 130 12.10 9.71 -3.96
CA SER A 130 12.08 10.37 -2.66
C SER A 130 12.07 9.39 -1.48
N LEU A 131 12.05 8.08 -1.75
CA LEU A 131 11.99 7.05 -0.73
C LEU A 131 13.36 6.89 -0.04
N PRO A 132 13.43 6.93 1.30
CA PRO A 132 14.68 6.65 2.02
C PRO A 132 15.25 5.27 1.67
N ASN A 133 16.58 5.16 1.58
CA ASN A 133 17.27 3.91 1.22
C ASN A 133 16.87 2.71 2.10
N ARG A 134 16.63 2.94 3.39
CA ARG A 134 16.16 1.89 4.31
C ARG A 134 14.83 1.29 3.86
N GLU A 135 13.88 2.14 3.52
CA GLU A 135 12.54 1.72 3.07
C GLU A 135 12.60 1.05 1.69
N PHE A 136 13.48 1.53 0.81
CA PHE A 136 13.74 0.89 -0.46
C PHE A 136 14.30 -0.52 -0.26
N THR A 137 15.28 -0.68 0.63
CA THR A 137 15.90 -1.98 0.96
C THR A 137 14.87 -2.95 1.56
N CYS A 138 13.96 -2.48 2.42
CA CYS A 138 12.87 -3.31 2.94
C CYS A 138 11.99 -3.87 1.80
N GLY A 139 11.61 -3.04 0.84
CA GLY A 139 10.86 -3.48 -0.34
C GLY A 139 11.64 -4.47 -1.23
N MET A 140 12.95 -4.26 -1.38
CA MET A 140 13.81 -5.20 -2.10
C MET A 140 13.88 -6.57 -1.44
N GLY A 141 13.84 -6.64 -0.11
CA GLY A 141 13.75 -7.91 0.63
C GLY A 141 12.52 -8.73 0.22
N GLU A 142 11.35 -8.10 0.09
CA GLU A 142 10.11 -8.76 -0.35
C GLU A 142 10.19 -9.23 -1.80
N ILE A 143 10.78 -8.43 -2.68
CA ILE A 143 10.99 -8.79 -4.09
C ILE A 143 11.90 -10.01 -4.21
N LEU A 144 13.02 -10.03 -3.49
CA LEU A 144 13.95 -11.17 -3.49
C LEU A 144 13.29 -12.41 -2.91
N LYS A 145 12.52 -12.29 -1.82
CA LYS A 145 11.74 -13.38 -1.25
C LYS A 145 10.75 -13.95 -2.27
N THR A 146 10.00 -13.10 -2.96
CA THR A 146 9.05 -13.51 -4.00
C THR A 146 9.74 -14.26 -5.13
N GLY A 147 10.87 -13.75 -5.62
CA GLY A 147 11.66 -14.42 -6.66
C GLY A 147 12.19 -15.79 -6.22
N LEU A 148 12.77 -15.87 -5.02
CA LEU A 148 13.32 -17.12 -4.48
C LEU A 148 12.27 -18.22 -4.29
N ILE A 149 11.05 -17.84 -3.91
CA ILE A 149 9.99 -18.80 -3.62
C ILE A 149 9.22 -19.21 -4.88
N CYS A 150 8.95 -18.25 -5.77
CA CYS A 150 7.94 -18.44 -6.82
C CYS A 150 8.50 -18.39 -8.25
N ASP A 151 9.66 -17.74 -8.50
CA ASP A 151 10.14 -17.48 -9.87
C ASP A 151 11.67 -17.27 -9.91
N GLU A 152 12.39 -18.35 -10.22
CA GLU A 152 13.85 -18.32 -10.31
C GLU A 152 14.35 -17.36 -11.41
N GLU A 153 13.66 -17.28 -12.54
CA GLU A 153 14.05 -16.37 -13.63
C GLU A 153 13.91 -14.91 -13.20
N PHE A 154 12.85 -14.60 -12.48
CA PHE A 154 12.65 -13.29 -11.88
C PHE A 154 13.73 -12.96 -10.85
N PHE A 155 14.07 -13.90 -9.97
CA PHE A 155 15.17 -13.72 -9.02
C PHE A 155 16.49 -13.42 -9.75
N ARG A 156 16.85 -14.22 -10.76
CA ARG A 156 18.05 -13.99 -11.57
C ARG A 156 18.02 -12.64 -12.29
N PHE A 157 16.86 -12.23 -12.80
CA PHE A 157 16.67 -10.92 -13.42
C PHE A 157 16.97 -9.79 -12.41
N VAL A 158 16.44 -9.85 -11.20
CA VAL A 158 16.67 -8.83 -10.15
C VAL A 158 18.17 -8.76 -9.79
N CYS A 159 18.81 -9.90 -9.57
CA CYS A 159 20.23 -9.97 -9.25
C CYS A 159 21.11 -9.40 -10.38
N LYS A 160 20.82 -9.74 -11.63
CA LYS A 160 21.59 -9.28 -12.80
C LYS A 160 21.49 -7.78 -13.01
N ASN A 161 20.33 -7.18 -12.76
CA ASN A 161 20.07 -5.76 -12.99
C ASN A 161 20.15 -4.90 -11.71
N GLN A 162 20.79 -5.43 -10.66
CA GLN A 162 20.95 -4.73 -9.40
C GLN A 162 21.58 -3.33 -9.53
N PRO A 163 22.59 -3.09 -10.38
CA PRO A 163 23.18 -1.76 -10.55
C PRO A 163 22.19 -0.72 -11.08
N GLU A 164 21.34 -1.09 -12.04
CA GLU A 164 20.31 -0.21 -12.63
C GLU A 164 19.17 0.03 -11.65
N ILE A 165 18.73 -1.01 -10.95
CA ILE A 165 17.71 -0.94 -9.90
C ILE A 165 18.19 0.00 -8.79
N SER A 166 19.44 -0.11 -8.35
CA SER A 166 20.02 0.75 -7.31
C SER A 166 20.17 2.21 -7.72
N LYS A 167 20.26 2.49 -9.02
CA LYS A 167 20.23 3.84 -9.59
C LYS A 167 18.80 4.38 -9.77
N LEU A 168 17.79 3.61 -9.37
CA LEU A 168 16.39 3.94 -9.54
C LEU A 168 15.98 4.14 -11.00
N ASP A 169 16.52 3.34 -11.92
CA ASP A 169 16.07 3.33 -13.31
C ASP A 169 14.59 2.97 -13.38
N LEU A 170 13.77 3.90 -13.85
CA LEU A 170 12.31 3.77 -13.83
C LEU A 170 11.81 2.60 -14.69
N SER A 171 12.48 2.29 -15.78
CA SER A 171 12.12 1.17 -16.66
C SER A 171 12.37 -0.16 -15.96
N MET A 172 13.53 -0.32 -15.31
CA MET A 172 13.86 -1.52 -14.53
C MET A 172 12.96 -1.67 -13.32
N LEU A 173 12.68 -0.59 -12.58
CA LEU A 173 11.76 -0.59 -11.47
C LEU A 173 10.34 -1.00 -11.90
N SER A 174 9.83 -0.42 -12.98
CA SER A 174 8.51 -0.76 -13.50
C SER A 174 8.40 -2.24 -13.87
N ARG A 175 9.41 -2.78 -14.57
CA ARG A 175 9.45 -4.19 -14.96
C ARG A 175 9.51 -5.12 -13.75
N MET A 176 10.34 -4.79 -12.75
CA MET A 176 10.50 -5.55 -11.52
C MET A 176 9.22 -5.56 -10.69
N ILE A 177 8.63 -4.39 -10.46
CA ILE A 177 7.40 -4.23 -9.67
C ILE A 177 6.23 -4.94 -10.34
N ARG A 178 6.06 -4.74 -11.65
CA ARG A 178 5.02 -5.41 -12.41
C ARG A 178 5.11 -6.93 -12.27
N ARG A 179 6.31 -7.52 -12.46
CA ARG A 179 6.47 -8.97 -12.36
C ARG A 179 6.19 -9.47 -10.95
N CYS A 180 6.63 -8.75 -9.92
CA CYS A 180 6.33 -9.09 -8.53
C CYS A 180 4.82 -9.09 -8.25
N CYS A 181 4.10 -8.07 -8.73
CA CYS A 181 2.64 -8.00 -8.60
C CYS A 181 1.92 -9.13 -9.34
N GLU A 182 2.37 -9.51 -10.55
CA GLU A 182 1.82 -10.63 -11.33
C GLU A 182 1.96 -11.95 -10.57
N ILE A 183 3.15 -12.22 -10.01
CA ILE A 183 3.41 -13.43 -9.21
C ILE A 183 2.49 -13.44 -8.00
N LYS A 184 2.45 -12.35 -7.24
CA LYS A 184 1.62 -12.26 -6.04
C LYS A 184 0.13 -12.39 -6.34
N ALA A 185 -0.35 -11.74 -7.39
CA ALA A 185 -1.75 -11.86 -7.81
C ALA A 185 -2.11 -13.31 -8.18
N GLY A 186 -1.21 -14.02 -8.86
CA GLY A 186 -1.38 -15.45 -9.17
C GLY A 186 -1.49 -16.31 -7.92
N VAL A 187 -0.64 -16.09 -6.91
CA VAL A 187 -0.70 -16.82 -5.64
C VAL A 187 -1.98 -16.51 -4.87
N VAL A 188 -2.38 -15.23 -4.81
CA VAL A 188 -3.62 -14.81 -4.15
C VAL A 188 -4.86 -15.43 -4.81
N ALA A 189 -4.87 -15.55 -6.14
CA ALA A 189 -5.98 -16.16 -6.88
C ALA A 189 -6.17 -17.66 -6.57
N VAL A 190 -5.07 -18.37 -6.22
CA VAL A 190 -5.12 -19.81 -5.92
C VAL A 190 -5.32 -20.08 -4.43
N SER A 191 -4.55 -19.43 -3.57
CA SER A 191 -4.68 -19.58 -2.11
C SER A 191 -3.79 -18.59 -1.35
N TYR A 192 -4.36 -17.83 -0.44
CA TYR A 192 -3.62 -17.05 0.56
C TYR A 192 -2.72 -17.90 1.47
N THR A 193 -3.05 -19.17 1.64
CA THR A 193 -2.31 -20.08 2.54
C THR A 193 -0.91 -20.41 2.02
N HIS A 194 -0.66 -20.41 0.72
CA HIS A 194 0.65 -20.73 0.16
C HIS A 194 1.72 -19.65 0.42
N LEU A 195 1.36 -18.37 0.44
CA LEU A 195 2.31 -17.31 0.80
C LEU A 195 2.65 -17.34 2.30
N ARG A 196 1.66 -17.66 3.15
CA ARG A 196 1.87 -17.74 4.61
C ARG A 196 2.79 -18.87 5.04
N ALA A 197 2.88 -19.97 4.29
CA ALA A 197 3.76 -21.08 4.61
C ALA A 197 5.25 -20.69 4.67
N HIS A 198 5.61 -19.53 4.12
CA HIS A 198 6.99 -19.04 4.06
C HIS A 198 7.24 -17.77 4.90
N GLU A 199 6.24 -17.31 5.66
CA GLU A 199 6.40 -16.20 6.59
C GLU A 199 6.96 -16.71 7.92
N THR A 200 7.93 -15.98 8.50
CA THR A 200 8.43 -16.29 9.83
C THR A 200 7.44 -15.84 10.91
N PRO A 201 7.50 -16.41 12.15
CA PRO A 201 6.61 -16.02 13.24
C PRO A 201 6.63 -14.52 13.57
N GLU A 202 7.72 -13.81 13.27
CA GLU A 202 7.84 -12.37 13.48
C GLU A 202 6.98 -11.54 12.49
N HIS A 203 6.48 -12.17 11.43
CA HIS A 203 5.60 -11.54 10.44
C HIS A 203 4.11 -11.89 10.63
N LEU A 204 3.80 -12.74 11.61
CA LEU A 204 2.46 -13.07 12.06
C LEU A 204 2.12 -12.25 13.29
#